data_688177ab46c533174c56e93012870c2f
#
_entry.id   688177ab46c533174c56e93012870c2f
#
_cell.length_a   1.000
_cell.length_b   1.000
_cell.length_c   1.000
_cell.angle_alpha   90.00
_cell.angle_beta   90.00
_cell.angle_gamma   90.00
#
_symmetry.space_group_name_H-M   'P 1'
#
loop_
_entity.id
_entity.type
_entity.pdbx_description
1 polymer ?
#
loop_
_entity_poly.entity_id
_entity_poly.type
_entity_poly.pdbx_seq_one_letter_code
_entity_poly.pdbx_strand_id
1 'polypeptide(L)'
;GLLVAVMREKAKVQVGTLLDINYDLPPQQALSEVCEKFLRGMLSETLVGLFRLVSNIVPKIPEVGEMIYHYGPLTGCKPVGDYLEYLQTKGILEVDDNEFASKLLIEMIKGRLHIRAILVPKETISDSEITEHVEKTVALFLKAYAK
;
A
#
# COMPACT_ATOMS: atom_id res chain seq x y z
N GLY A 1 -15.99 -14.00 15.84
CA GLY A 1 -15.42 -15.30 16.14
C GLY A 1 -13.90 -15.33 16.17
N LEU A 2 -13.34 -16.49 16.50
CA LEU A 2 -11.87 -16.66 16.59
C LEU A 2 -11.15 -16.34 15.28
N LEU A 3 -11.70 -16.77 14.14
CA LEU A 3 -11.13 -16.50 12.82
C LEU A 3 -10.99 -14.99 12.55
N VAL A 4 -12.04 -14.23 12.86
CA VAL A 4 -12.06 -12.78 12.68
C VAL A 4 -10.99 -12.12 13.58
N ALA A 5 -10.86 -12.55 14.83
CA ALA A 5 -9.85 -12.04 15.76
C ALA A 5 -8.43 -12.31 15.28
N VAL A 6 -8.14 -13.52 14.78
CA VAL A 6 -6.82 -13.89 14.26
C VAL A 6 -6.48 -13.07 13.01
N MET A 7 -7.44 -12.89 12.10
CA MET A 7 -7.25 -12.08 10.89
C MET A 7 -6.98 -10.62 11.22
N ARG A 8 -7.69 -10.08 12.23
CA ARG A 8 -7.49 -8.70 12.70
C ARG A 8 -6.07 -8.48 13.21
N GLU A 9 -5.56 -9.38 14.06
CA GLU A 9 -4.21 -9.27 14.61
C GLU A 9 -3.14 -9.37 13.51
N LYS A 10 -3.28 -10.30 12.58
CA LYS A 10 -2.35 -10.43 11.45
C LYS A 10 -2.35 -9.19 10.54
N ALA A 11 -3.51 -8.63 10.25
CA ALA A 11 -3.61 -7.41 9.44
C ALA A 11 -2.93 -6.22 10.11
N LYS A 12 -3.10 -6.03 11.42
CA LYS A 12 -2.44 -4.95 12.18
C LYS A 12 -0.93 -5.04 12.12
N VAL A 13 -0.37 -6.23 12.34
CA VAL A 13 1.09 -6.45 12.37
C VAL A 13 1.70 -6.16 11.01
N GLN A 14 1.09 -6.63 9.92
CA GLN A 14 1.66 -6.46 8.58
C GLN A 14 1.58 -5.02 8.09
N VAL A 15 0.48 -4.32 8.32
CA VAL A 15 0.33 -2.92 7.90
C VAL A 15 1.29 -2.01 8.67
N GLY A 16 1.47 -2.24 9.98
CA GLY A 16 2.37 -1.44 10.82
C GLY A 16 3.83 -1.51 10.41
N THR A 17 4.30 -2.64 9.88
CA THR A 17 5.70 -2.83 9.49
C THR A 17 6.00 -2.45 8.04
N LEU A 18 4.99 -2.43 7.16
CA LEU A 18 5.18 -2.17 5.73
C LEU A 18 5.32 -0.69 5.37
N LEU A 19 4.85 0.22 6.23
CA LEU A 19 4.78 1.66 5.93
C LEU A 19 5.61 2.52 6.89
N ASP A 20 6.79 2.03 7.29
CA ASP A 20 7.75 2.80 8.08
C ASP A 20 8.66 3.61 7.13
N ILE A 21 8.49 4.93 7.10
CA ILE A 21 9.18 5.83 6.16
C ILE A 21 10.40 6.45 6.83
N ASN A 22 11.55 6.41 6.15
CA ASN A 22 12.76 7.08 6.61
C ASN A 22 12.75 8.55 6.16
N TYR A 23 12.50 9.46 7.10
CA TYR A 23 12.42 10.91 6.86
C TYR A 23 13.77 11.56 6.55
N ASP A 24 14.89 10.86 6.82
CA ASP A 24 16.24 11.38 6.55
C ASP A 24 16.63 11.25 5.08
N LEU A 25 15.94 10.43 4.32
CA LEU A 25 16.23 10.24 2.89
C LEU A 25 15.57 11.32 2.03
N PRO A 26 16.11 11.58 0.82
CA PRO A 26 15.41 12.41 -0.15
C PRO A 26 14.00 11.85 -0.46
N PRO A 27 13.02 12.71 -0.76
CA PRO A 27 11.63 12.25 -0.92
C PRO A 27 11.42 11.13 -1.94
N GLN A 28 12.08 11.22 -3.09
CA GLN A 28 12.00 10.16 -4.11
C GLN A 28 12.47 8.82 -3.56
N GLN A 29 13.58 8.80 -2.84
CA GLN A 29 14.15 7.58 -2.28
C GLN A 29 13.29 7.08 -1.11
N ALA A 30 12.90 7.95 -0.20
CA ALA A 30 12.08 7.58 0.97
C ALA A 30 10.76 6.92 0.55
N LEU A 31 10.04 7.52 -0.39
CA LEU A 31 8.79 6.97 -0.90
C LEU A 31 9.02 5.71 -1.73
N SER A 32 10.07 5.66 -2.55
CA SER A 32 10.37 4.47 -3.34
C SER A 32 10.67 3.25 -2.46
N GLU A 33 11.45 3.43 -1.40
CA GLU A 33 11.77 2.33 -0.48
C GLU A 33 10.53 1.80 0.24
N VAL A 34 9.68 2.67 0.80
CA VAL A 34 8.48 2.23 1.50
C VAL A 34 7.45 1.65 0.54
N CYS A 35 7.27 2.23 -0.63
CA CYS A 35 6.34 1.73 -1.64
C CYS A 35 6.77 0.38 -2.21
N GLU A 36 8.07 0.17 -2.43
CA GLU A 36 8.58 -1.11 -2.89
C GLU A 36 8.35 -2.20 -1.85
N LYS A 37 8.65 -1.92 -0.59
CA LYS A 37 8.42 -2.84 0.51
C LYS A 37 6.93 -3.19 0.64
N PHE A 38 6.06 -2.19 0.55
CA PHE A 38 4.62 -2.38 0.56
C PHE A 38 4.16 -3.26 -0.61
N LEU A 39 4.58 -2.95 -1.83
CA LEU A 39 4.19 -3.70 -3.02
C LEU A 39 4.64 -5.16 -2.95
N ARG A 40 5.90 -5.40 -2.55
CA ARG A 40 6.41 -6.78 -2.38
C ARG A 40 5.59 -7.56 -1.36
N GLY A 41 5.16 -6.91 -0.27
CA GLY A 41 4.25 -7.52 0.69
C GLY A 41 2.91 -7.88 0.07
N MET A 42 2.32 -6.97 -0.70
CA MET A 42 1.04 -7.19 -1.39
C MET A 42 1.11 -8.29 -2.45
N LEU A 43 2.27 -8.48 -3.07
CA LEU A 43 2.50 -9.52 -4.07
C LEU A 43 2.89 -10.87 -3.46
N SER A 44 3.12 -10.95 -2.16
CA SER A 44 3.51 -12.19 -1.48
C SER A 44 2.40 -13.24 -1.57
N GLU A 45 2.80 -14.52 -1.59
CA GLU A 45 1.87 -15.64 -1.58
C GLU A 45 0.90 -15.55 -0.39
N THR A 46 1.39 -15.13 0.76
CA THR A 46 0.60 -14.97 1.99
C THR A 46 -0.54 -13.97 1.81
N LEU A 47 -0.24 -12.76 1.33
CA LEU A 47 -1.27 -11.71 1.19
C LEU A 47 -2.17 -11.95 -0.01
N VAL A 48 -1.65 -12.45 -1.12
CA VAL A 48 -2.50 -12.85 -2.26
C VAL A 48 -3.45 -13.99 -1.85
N GLY A 49 -2.95 -14.96 -1.12
CA GLY A 49 -3.78 -16.05 -0.59
C GLY A 49 -4.83 -15.57 0.40
N LEU A 50 -4.47 -14.64 1.29
CA LEU A 50 -5.41 -14.02 2.22
C LEU A 50 -6.52 -13.26 1.47
N PHE A 51 -6.16 -12.50 0.46
CA PHE A 51 -7.12 -11.77 -0.36
C PHE A 51 -8.14 -12.72 -1.02
N ARG A 52 -7.67 -13.84 -1.58
CA ARG A 52 -8.55 -14.85 -2.16
C ARG A 52 -9.48 -15.48 -1.13
N LEU A 53 -8.93 -15.83 0.04
CA LEU A 53 -9.70 -16.41 1.14
C LEU A 53 -10.81 -15.46 1.58
N VAL A 54 -10.48 -14.20 1.82
CA VAL A 54 -11.42 -13.16 2.24
C VAL A 54 -12.49 -12.96 1.18
N SER A 55 -12.11 -12.88 -0.10
CA SER A 55 -13.05 -12.70 -1.21
C SER A 55 -14.06 -13.85 -1.30
N ASN A 56 -13.63 -15.07 -0.98
CA ASN A 56 -14.53 -16.24 -0.94
C ASN A 56 -15.45 -16.25 0.28
N ILE A 57 -15.03 -15.70 1.40
CA ILE A 57 -15.77 -15.70 2.66
C ILE A 57 -16.80 -14.57 2.70
N VAL A 58 -16.48 -13.40 2.15
CA VAL A 58 -17.30 -12.18 2.23
C VAL A 58 -18.76 -12.39 1.83
N PRO A 59 -19.12 -13.14 0.78
CA PRO A 59 -20.52 -13.36 0.44
C PRO A 59 -21.32 -14.06 1.55
N LYS A 60 -20.64 -14.85 2.41
CA LYS A 60 -21.27 -15.59 3.52
C LYS A 60 -21.15 -14.85 4.84
N ILE A 61 -20.02 -14.16 5.06
CA ILE A 61 -19.71 -13.43 6.31
C ILE A 61 -19.21 -12.02 5.93
N PRO A 62 -20.12 -11.08 5.62
CA PRO A 62 -19.74 -9.73 5.17
C PRO A 62 -18.85 -8.97 6.16
N GLU A 63 -18.99 -9.24 7.46
CA GLU A 63 -18.20 -8.60 8.53
C GLU A 63 -16.70 -8.81 8.38
N VAL A 64 -16.29 -9.92 7.78
CA VAL A 64 -14.86 -10.18 7.49
C VAL A 64 -14.32 -9.16 6.49
N GLY A 65 -15.09 -8.87 5.44
CA GLY A 65 -14.73 -7.86 4.44
C GLY A 65 -14.63 -6.47 5.02
N GLU A 66 -15.62 -6.08 5.82
CA GLU A 66 -15.64 -4.78 6.51
C GLU A 66 -14.41 -4.62 7.40
N MET A 67 -14.09 -5.64 8.18
CA MET A 67 -12.94 -5.62 9.07
C MET A 67 -11.62 -5.45 8.29
N ILE A 68 -11.42 -6.24 7.23
CA ILE A 68 -10.20 -6.17 6.43
C ILE A 68 -10.08 -4.81 5.72
N TYR A 69 -11.18 -4.29 5.19
CA TYR A 69 -11.20 -2.98 4.54
C TYR A 69 -10.82 -1.86 5.50
N HIS A 70 -11.38 -1.85 6.71
CA HIS A 70 -11.09 -0.81 7.70
C HIS A 70 -9.67 -0.89 8.28
N TYR A 71 -9.14 -2.10 8.53
CA TYR A 71 -7.79 -2.26 9.10
C TYR A 71 -6.68 -2.30 8.07
N GLY A 72 -6.99 -2.47 6.79
CA GLY A 72 -6.01 -2.47 5.71
C GLY A 72 -6.01 -1.14 4.95
N PRO A 73 -6.86 -0.98 3.90
CA PRO A 73 -6.79 0.18 3.03
C PRO A 73 -7.06 1.53 3.71
N LEU A 74 -7.94 1.57 4.72
CA LEU A 74 -8.31 2.84 5.36
C LEU A 74 -7.30 3.34 6.39
N THR A 75 -6.63 2.44 7.10
CA THR A 75 -5.66 2.83 8.15
C THR A 75 -4.22 2.78 7.69
N GLY A 76 -3.92 1.92 6.71
CA GLY A 76 -2.56 1.72 6.20
C GLY A 76 -1.96 2.94 5.50
N CYS A 77 -2.79 3.88 5.05
CA CYS A 77 -2.32 5.08 4.35
C CYS A 77 -1.88 6.21 5.29
N LYS A 78 -2.16 6.11 6.60
CA LYS A 78 -1.84 7.18 7.56
C LYS A 78 -0.35 7.54 7.59
N PRO A 79 0.61 6.59 7.66
CA PRO A 79 2.03 6.94 7.63
C PRO A 79 2.44 7.72 6.37
N VAL A 80 1.86 7.40 5.22
CA VAL A 80 2.09 8.15 3.99
C VAL A 80 1.51 9.55 4.10
N GLY A 81 0.29 9.69 4.60
CA GLY A 81 -0.35 11.00 4.82
C GLY A 81 0.47 11.89 5.74
N ASP A 82 0.97 11.34 6.84
CA ASP A 82 1.84 12.08 7.79
C ASP A 82 3.13 12.53 7.11
N TYR A 83 3.72 11.71 6.26
CA TYR A 83 4.93 12.06 5.50
C TYR A 83 4.64 13.15 4.45
N LEU A 84 3.53 13.09 3.75
CA LEU A 84 3.14 14.15 2.81
C LEU A 84 2.94 15.49 3.53
N GLU A 85 2.35 15.47 4.72
CA GLU A 85 2.22 16.66 5.55
C GLU A 85 3.60 17.23 5.93
N TYR A 86 4.53 16.37 6.33
CA TYR A 86 5.91 16.78 6.59
C TYR A 86 6.55 17.45 5.37
N LEU A 87 6.38 16.89 4.17
CA LEU A 87 6.93 17.49 2.94
C LEU A 87 6.30 18.85 2.62
N GLN A 88 5.03 19.03 2.97
CA GLN A 88 4.36 20.32 2.84
C GLN A 88 4.95 21.35 3.80
N THR A 89 5.21 20.98 5.05
CA THR A 89 5.86 21.88 6.02
C THR A 89 7.26 22.31 5.56
N LYS A 90 7.93 21.50 4.77
CA LYS A 90 9.24 21.81 4.17
C LYS A 90 9.13 22.61 2.87
N GLY A 91 7.93 22.90 2.40
CA GLY A 91 7.71 23.61 1.14
C GLY A 91 8.04 22.81 -0.12
N ILE A 92 8.14 21.48 -0.01
CA ILE A 92 8.46 20.58 -1.12
C ILE A 92 7.22 20.24 -1.94
N LEU A 93 6.11 19.97 -1.26
CA LEU A 93 4.83 19.63 -1.89
C LEU A 93 3.75 20.62 -1.53
N GLU A 94 2.74 20.68 -2.38
CA GLU A 94 1.47 21.36 -2.14
C GLU A 94 0.34 20.37 -2.42
N VAL A 95 -0.37 19.94 -1.39
CA VAL A 95 -1.39 18.88 -1.45
C VAL A 95 -2.67 19.40 -0.81
N ASP A 96 -3.72 19.59 -1.60
CA ASP A 96 -5.00 20.11 -1.11
C ASP A 96 -5.74 19.10 -0.24
N ASP A 97 -5.76 17.83 -0.68
CA ASP A 97 -6.42 16.74 0.02
C ASP A 97 -5.41 15.63 0.32
N ASN A 98 -4.86 15.67 1.52
CA ASN A 98 -3.79 14.78 1.95
C ASN A 98 -4.25 13.34 2.10
N GLU A 99 -5.49 13.12 2.56
CA GLU A 99 -6.07 11.79 2.68
C GLU A 99 -6.26 11.15 1.29
N PHE A 100 -6.82 11.89 0.35
CA PHE A 100 -6.98 11.44 -1.03
C PHE A 100 -5.62 11.12 -1.66
N ALA A 101 -4.65 12.01 -1.54
CA ALA A 101 -3.32 11.82 -2.14
C ALA A 101 -2.60 10.59 -1.61
N SER A 102 -2.67 10.33 -0.29
CA SER A 102 -2.03 9.17 0.31
C SER A 102 -2.67 7.86 -0.17
N LYS A 103 -3.99 7.80 -0.24
CA LYS A 103 -4.72 6.64 -0.78
C LYS A 103 -4.43 6.43 -2.26
N LEU A 104 -4.39 7.52 -3.04
CA LEU A 104 -4.07 7.48 -4.46
C LEU A 104 -2.69 6.88 -4.70
N LEU A 105 -1.67 7.30 -3.96
CA LEU A 105 -0.33 6.75 -4.10
C LEU A 105 -0.32 5.24 -3.88
N ILE A 106 -0.94 4.77 -2.81
CA ILE A 106 -1.01 3.34 -2.50
C ILE A 106 -1.71 2.55 -3.61
N GLU A 107 -2.82 3.06 -4.14
CA GLU A 107 -3.53 2.39 -5.24
C GLU A 107 -2.72 2.40 -6.55
N MET A 108 -2.03 3.48 -6.86
CA MET A 108 -1.14 3.56 -8.03
C MET A 108 0.02 2.55 -7.93
N ILE A 109 0.57 2.38 -6.73
CA ILE A 109 1.65 1.40 -6.48
C ILE A 109 1.16 -0.03 -6.68
N LYS A 110 0.02 -0.40 -6.14
CA LYS A 110 -0.56 -1.74 -6.35
C LYS A 110 -0.82 -1.99 -7.83
N GLY A 111 -1.65 -1.17 -8.43
CA GLY A 111 -1.97 -1.11 -9.84
C GLY A 111 -2.05 -2.46 -10.54
N ARG A 112 -1.46 -2.50 -11.71
CA ARG A 112 -1.47 -3.67 -12.60
C ARG A 112 -0.73 -4.87 -12.03
N LEU A 113 0.29 -4.66 -11.22
CA LEU A 113 1.10 -5.77 -10.68
C LEU A 113 0.30 -6.57 -9.65
N HIS A 114 -0.47 -5.91 -8.80
CA HIS A 114 -1.30 -6.59 -7.81
C HIS A 114 -2.40 -7.42 -8.47
N ILE A 115 -3.12 -6.85 -9.43
CA ILE A 115 -4.18 -7.58 -10.13
C ILE A 115 -3.62 -8.75 -10.95
N ARG A 116 -2.42 -8.58 -11.53
CA ARG A 116 -1.74 -9.66 -12.25
C ARG A 116 -1.36 -10.80 -11.32
N ALA A 117 -0.86 -10.50 -10.12
CA ALA A 117 -0.53 -11.53 -9.12
C ALA A 117 -1.77 -12.33 -8.70
N ILE A 118 -2.93 -11.69 -8.65
CA ILE A 118 -4.20 -12.34 -8.29
C ILE A 118 -4.73 -13.21 -9.44
N LEU A 119 -4.75 -12.66 -10.66
CA LEU A 119 -5.41 -13.30 -11.82
C LEU A 119 -4.52 -14.25 -12.60
N VAL A 120 -3.21 -14.01 -12.62
CA VAL A 120 -2.25 -14.80 -13.42
C VAL A 120 -1.09 -15.25 -12.53
N PRO A 121 -1.35 -16.12 -11.53
CA PRO A 121 -0.34 -16.48 -10.52
C PRO A 121 0.87 -17.23 -11.07
N LYS A 122 0.77 -17.79 -12.28
CA LYS A 122 1.89 -18.50 -12.91
C LYS A 122 2.91 -17.55 -13.56
N GLU A 123 2.53 -16.29 -13.84
CA GLU A 123 3.46 -15.30 -14.35
C GLU A 123 4.26 -14.73 -13.19
N THR A 124 5.58 -14.92 -13.25
CA THR A 124 6.50 -14.34 -12.25
C THR A 124 6.68 -12.85 -12.53
N ILE A 125 6.51 -12.03 -11.48
CA ILE A 125 6.80 -10.60 -11.55
C ILE A 125 8.27 -10.42 -11.12
N SER A 126 9.11 -9.92 -12.01
CA SER A 126 10.54 -9.75 -11.74
C SER A 126 10.82 -8.60 -10.78
N ASP A 127 11.96 -8.67 -10.09
CA ASP A 127 12.41 -7.59 -9.20
C ASP A 127 12.58 -6.27 -9.96
N SER A 128 13.13 -6.33 -11.18
CA SER A 128 13.30 -5.13 -12.00
C SER A 128 11.98 -4.49 -12.41
N GLU A 129 10.96 -5.29 -12.69
CA GLU A 129 9.62 -4.79 -13.01
C GLU A 129 8.98 -4.08 -11.81
N ILE A 130 9.15 -4.64 -10.61
CA ILE A 130 8.66 -4.02 -9.36
C ILE A 130 9.37 -2.68 -9.13
N THR A 131 10.69 -2.68 -9.15
CA THR A 131 11.51 -1.49 -8.89
C THR A 131 11.20 -0.38 -9.90
N GLU A 132 11.14 -0.70 -11.18
CA GLU A 132 10.82 0.26 -12.24
C GLU A 132 9.43 0.86 -12.07
N HIS A 133 8.42 0.04 -11.78
CA HIS A 133 7.05 0.50 -11.55
C HIS A 133 6.99 1.47 -10.36
N VAL A 134 7.63 1.11 -9.25
CA VAL A 134 7.65 1.94 -8.05
C VAL A 134 8.33 3.27 -8.32
N GLU A 135 9.53 3.26 -8.90
CA GLU A 135 10.29 4.49 -9.16
C GLU A 135 9.55 5.45 -10.09
N LYS A 136 8.97 4.94 -11.17
CA LYS A 136 8.20 5.75 -12.11
C LYS A 136 6.93 6.32 -11.47
N THR A 137 6.22 5.52 -10.68
CA THR A 137 5.00 5.94 -10.00
C THR A 137 5.29 7.03 -8.98
N VAL A 138 6.32 6.84 -8.15
CA VAL A 138 6.72 7.83 -7.14
C VAL A 138 7.17 9.13 -7.80
N ALA A 139 7.96 9.06 -8.86
CA ALA A 139 8.41 10.24 -9.60
C ALA A 139 7.23 11.04 -10.17
N LEU A 140 6.26 10.35 -10.76
CA LEU A 140 5.06 10.98 -11.30
C LEU A 140 4.22 11.63 -10.19
N PHE A 141 4.03 10.92 -9.07
CA PHE A 141 3.28 11.42 -7.93
C PHE A 141 3.93 12.69 -7.34
N LEU A 142 5.22 12.67 -7.10
CA LEU A 142 5.95 13.84 -6.57
C LEU A 142 5.90 15.02 -7.53
N LYS A 143 6.01 14.76 -8.84
CA LYS A 143 5.90 15.80 -9.86
C LYS A 143 4.49 16.44 -9.86
N ALA A 144 3.45 15.62 -9.71
CA ALA A 144 2.07 16.09 -9.72
C ALA A 144 1.78 17.04 -8.53
N TYR A 145 2.39 16.79 -7.37
CA TYR A 145 2.19 17.60 -6.16
C TYR A 145 3.33 18.55 -5.84
N ALA A 146 4.34 18.66 -6.69
CA ALA A 146 5.46 19.58 -6.47
C ALA A 146 4.97 21.03 -6.36
N LYS A 147 5.52 21.74 -5.39
CA LYS A 147 5.23 23.16 -5.18
C LYS A 147 5.94 24.04 -6.21
#